data_828ea98120abdbb336ed67e85b0f54aa
#
_entry.id   828ea98120abdbb336ed67e85b0f54aa
#
_cell.length_a   1.000
_cell.length_b   1.000
_cell.length_c   1.000
_cell.angle_alpha   90.00
_cell.angle_beta   90.00
_cell.angle_gamma   90.00
#
_symmetry.space_group_name_H-M   'P 1'
#
loop_
_entity.id
_entity.type
_entity.pdbx_description
1 polymer ?
#
loop_
_entity_poly.entity_id
_entity_poly.type
_entity_poly.pdbx_seq_one_letter_code
_entity_poly.pdbx_strand_id
1 'polypeptide(L)'
;MQPVVIGIAGGSGSGKTTVAVRVQERFPQRTVEIIHHDAYYHDHPQLDEAARAAINYDHPSAFETSLLVEHLDALRSGATIQRPRYDYATHRRHEECEVVQPADIIFVEGILVLENAELRKRMDIRLYVDVDSDERFIRRLRRDTRKRGRSIDSVIDQYRTTVRPMHQQFVAPSKRYAHVIIPEGGHNAVAIDMIGAKVYDVLRHRGRSGESEVTGRQGVSP
;
A
#
# COMPACT_ATOMS: atom_id res chain seq x y z
N MET A 1 12.70 6.67 16.53
CA MET A 1 12.70 5.22 16.16
C MET A 1 12.36 5.11 14.70
N GLN A 2 13.01 4.25 13.92
CA GLN A 2 12.61 4.03 12.52
C GLN A 2 11.26 3.30 12.47
N PRO A 3 10.33 3.70 11.59
CA PRO A 3 9.04 3.04 11.43
C PRO A 3 9.19 1.60 10.93
N VAL A 4 8.24 0.74 11.29
CA VAL A 4 8.08 -0.56 10.63
C VAL A 4 7.27 -0.36 9.36
N VAL A 5 7.86 -0.66 8.19
CA VAL A 5 7.21 -0.53 6.90
C VAL A 5 6.69 -1.89 6.42
N ILE A 6 5.40 -1.96 6.13
CA ILE A 6 4.71 -3.19 5.73
C ILE A 6 4.08 -2.99 4.35
N GLY A 7 4.57 -3.71 3.36
CA GLY A 7 3.99 -3.74 2.01
C GLY A 7 2.86 -4.75 1.91
N ILE A 8 1.71 -4.35 1.36
CA ILE A 8 0.55 -5.23 1.14
C ILE A 8 0.15 -5.19 -0.32
N ALA A 9 0.49 -6.25 -1.05
CA ALA A 9 0.09 -6.44 -2.44
C ALA A 9 -1.08 -7.42 -2.58
N GLY A 10 -1.62 -7.50 -3.77
CA GLY A 10 -2.72 -8.40 -4.14
C GLY A 10 -3.66 -7.76 -5.14
N GLY A 11 -4.45 -8.56 -5.85
CA GLY A 11 -5.34 -8.07 -6.89
C GLY A 11 -6.38 -7.05 -6.40
N SER A 12 -6.92 -6.27 -7.31
CA SER A 12 -8.06 -5.40 -7.00
C SER A 12 -9.22 -6.24 -6.44
N GLY A 13 -9.83 -5.80 -5.33
CA GLY A 13 -10.88 -6.54 -4.64
C GLY A 13 -10.41 -7.64 -3.68
N SER A 14 -9.09 -7.86 -3.50
CA SER A 14 -8.59 -8.89 -2.57
C SER A 14 -8.75 -8.55 -1.08
N GLY A 15 -8.98 -7.27 -0.73
CA GLY A 15 -9.15 -6.84 0.66
C GLY A 15 -7.86 -6.38 1.35
N LYS A 16 -6.87 -5.90 0.60
CA LYS A 16 -5.61 -5.32 1.12
C LYS A 16 -5.83 -4.28 2.21
N THR A 17 -6.66 -3.28 1.92
CA THR A 17 -7.01 -2.21 2.86
C THR A 17 -7.66 -2.77 4.13
N THR A 18 -8.51 -3.79 4.01
CA THR A 18 -9.12 -4.46 5.16
C THR A 18 -8.05 -5.14 6.03
N VAL A 19 -7.05 -5.77 5.41
CA VAL A 19 -5.91 -6.36 6.14
C VAL A 19 -5.14 -5.27 6.89
N ALA A 20 -4.79 -4.15 6.22
CA ALA A 20 -4.08 -3.04 6.85
C ALA A 20 -4.84 -2.50 8.07
N VAL A 21 -6.13 -2.20 7.92
CA VAL A 21 -6.98 -1.68 9.00
C VAL A 21 -7.09 -2.67 10.16
N ARG A 22 -7.32 -3.95 9.90
CA ARG A 22 -7.42 -4.95 10.97
C ARG A 22 -6.12 -5.19 11.72
N VAL A 23 -4.98 -5.11 11.04
CA VAL A 23 -3.67 -5.14 11.72
C VAL A 23 -3.47 -3.87 12.53
N GLN A 24 -3.83 -2.68 12.00
CA GLN A 24 -3.78 -1.40 12.72
C GLN A 24 -4.55 -1.46 14.05
N GLU A 25 -5.73 -2.06 14.07
CA GLU A 25 -6.58 -2.21 15.27
C GLU A 25 -5.87 -2.95 16.42
N ARG A 26 -4.79 -3.72 16.13
CA ARG A 26 -3.95 -4.40 17.14
C ARG A 26 -2.96 -3.44 17.83
N PHE A 27 -2.82 -2.21 17.34
CA PHE A 27 -1.84 -1.23 17.81
C PHE A 27 -2.47 0.10 18.26
N PRO A 28 -3.45 0.10 19.20
CA PRO A 28 -4.18 1.31 19.58
C PRO A 28 -3.30 2.36 20.26
N GLN A 29 -2.11 1.97 20.74
CA GLN A 29 -1.15 2.86 21.41
C GLN A 29 0.00 3.31 20.50
N ARG A 30 -0.08 3.01 19.19
CA ARG A 30 0.95 3.36 18.20
C ARG A 30 0.38 4.25 17.12
N THR A 31 1.22 5.12 16.59
CA THR A 31 0.88 5.89 15.39
C THR A 31 1.00 4.98 14.15
N VAL A 32 -0.04 4.96 13.36
CA VAL A 32 -0.11 4.11 12.16
C VAL A 32 -0.55 4.94 10.97
N GLU A 33 0.19 4.85 9.87
CA GLU A 33 -0.16 5.48 8.60
C GLU A 33 -0.40 4.41 7.54
N ILE A 34 -1.43 4.60 6.72
CA ILE A 34 -1.73 3.74 5.56
C ILE A 34 -1.56 4.56 4.29
N ILE A 35 -0.53 4.23 3.52
CA ILE A 35 -0.24 4.86 2.24
C ILE A 35 -0.81 4.01 1.11
N HIS A 36 -1.75 4.57 0.37
CA HIS A 36 -2.32 3.95 -0.81
C HIS A 36 -1.45 4.24 -2.03
N HIS A 37 -0.94 3.22 -2.70
CA HIS A 37 -0.17 3.37 -3.94
C HIS A 37 -0.98 4.10 -5.02
N ASP A 38 -2.29 3.87 -5.03
CA ASP A 38 -3.22 4.50 -5.98
C ASP A 38 -3.26 6.04 -5.86
N ALA A 39 -2.80 6.63 -4.75
CA ALA A 39 -2.64 8.09 -4.64
C ALA A 39 -1.50 8.63 -5.52
N TYR A 40 -0.59 7.76 -5.96
CA TYR A 40 0.61 8.10 -6.75
C TYR A 40 0.46 7.84 -8.24
N TYR A 41 -0.77 7.74 -8.78
CA TYR A 41 -0.94 7.78 -10.23
C TYR A 41 -0.42 9.09 -10.80
N HIS A 42 0.24 9.02 -11.96
CA HIS A 42 0.64 10.24 -12.68
C HIS A 42 -0.58 11.12 -12.97
N ASP A 43 -0.42 12.43 -12.82
CA ASP A 43 -1.41 13.39 -13.32
C ASP A 43 -1.15 13.68 -14.80
N HIS A 44 -2.22 13.75 -15.57
CA HIS A 44 -2.18 14.04 -17.01
C HIS A 44 -3.04 15.27 -17.33
N PRO A 45 -2.65 16.48 -16.85
CA PRO A 45 -3.46 17.69 -17.02
C PRO A 45 -3.66 18.09 -18.47
N GLN A 46 -2.74 17.67 -19.36
CA GLN A 46 -2.79 17.97 -20.80
C GLN A 46 -3.80 17.11 -21.58
N LEU A 47 -4.31 16.01 -20.99
CA LEU A 47 -5.27 15.13 -21.63
C LEU A 47 -6.71 15.55 -21.29
N ASP A 48 -7.63 15.35 -22.24
CA ASP A 48 -9.06 15.45 -21.96
C ASP A 48 -9.56 14.27 -21.11
N GLU A 49 -10.79 14.34 -20.66
CA GLU A 49 -11.38 13.32 -19.77
C GLU A 49 -11.43 11.93 -20.42
N ALA A 50 -11.79 11.88 -21.72
CA ALA A 50 -11.90 10.60 -22.44
C ALA A 50 -10.53 9.93 -22.61
N ALA A 51 -9.50 10.70 -22.93
CA ALA A 51 -8.13 10.21 -23.05
C ALA A 51 -7.58 9.74 -21.68
N ARG A 52 -7.87 10.47 -20.58
CA ARG A 52 -7.50 10.01 -19.23
C ARG A 52 -8.22 8.72 -18.86
N ALA A 53 -9.52 8.61 -19.13
CA ALA A 53 -10.29 7.39 -18.86
C ALA A 53 -9.78 6.16 -19.64
N ALA A 54 -9.11 6.37 -20.78
CA ALA A 54 -8.51 5.31 -21.60
C ALA A 54 -7.13 4.83 -21.13
N ILE A 55 -6.52 5.52 -20.15
CA ILE A 55 -5.22 5.11 -19.60
C ILE A 55 -5.35 3.76 -18.85
N ASN A 56 -4.33 2.90 -19.04
CA ASN A 56 -4.25 1.65 -18.30
C ASN A 56 -3.65 1.88 -16.90
N TYR A 57 -4.50 2.17 -15.93
CA TYR A 57 -4.12 2.40 -14.53
C TYR A 57 -3.68 1.14 -13.76
N ASP A 58 -3.74 -0.03 -14.38
CA ASP A 58 -3.23 -1.27 -13.79
C ASP A 58 -1.79 -1.60 -14.26
N HIS A 59 -1.23 -0.80 -15.19
CA HIS A 59 0.15 -0.96 -15.66
C HIS A 59 1.15 -0.22 -14.74
N PRO A 60 2.37 -0.76 -14.50
CA PRO A 60 3.38 -0.10 -13.64
C PRO A 60 3.72 1.35 -14.04
N SER A 61 3.72 1.66 -15.34
CA SER A 61 4.00 3.03 -15.82
C SER A 61 2.92 4.06 -15.50
N ALA A 62 1.77 3.64 -14.96
CA ALA A 62 0.75 4.59 -14.53
C ALA A 62 1.09 5.27 -13.20
N PHE A 63 2.08 4.75 -12.45
CA PHE A 63 2.41 5.19 -11.11
C PHE A 63 3.71 5.97 -11.07
N GLU A 64 3.72 7.08 -10.36
CA GLU A 64 4.93 7.82 -9.98
C GLU A 64 5.58 7.13 -8.76
N THR A 65 6.08 5.93 -8.98
CA THR A 65 6.66 5.09 -7.92
C THR A 65 7.92 5.71 -7.31
N SER A 66 8.68 6.52 -8.07
CA SER A 66 9.83 7.27 -7.57
C SER A 66 9.44 8.23 -6.45
N LEU A 67 8.34 8.97 -6.60
CA LEU A 67 7.82 9.87 -5.56
C LEU A 67 7.41 9.10 -4.30
N LEU A 68 6.76 7.93 -4.45
CA LEU A 68 6.44 7.08 -3.29
C LEU A 68 7.70 6.59 -2.58
N VAL A 69 8.74 6.23 -3.32
CA VAL A 69 10.05 5.83 -2.77
C VAL A 69 10.68 6.97 -1.96
N GLU A 70 10.72 8.17 -2.51
CA GLU A 70 11.21 9.38 -1.83
C GLU A 70 10.41 9.68 -0.55
N HIS A 71 9.09 9.57 -0.61
CA HIS A 71 8.21 9.77 0.54
C HIS A 71 8.44 8.72 1.65
N LEU A 72 8.65 7.46 1.28
CA LEU A 72 9.00 6.42 2.26
C LEU A 72 10.36 6.68 2.93
N ASP A 73 11.36 7.12 2.16
CA ASP A 73 12.67 7.46 2.71
C ASP A 73 12.58 8.67 3.66
N ALA A 74 11.79 9.70 3.30
CA ALA A 74 11.53 10.85 4.15
C ALA A 74 10.84 10.45 5.48
N LEU A 75 9.75 9.69 5.41
CA LEU A 75 9.05 9.20 6.61
C LEU A 75 9.95 8.32 7.49
N ARG A 76 10.79 7.48 6.90
CA ARG A 76 11.77 6.66 7.63
C ARG A 76 12.85 7.48 8.34
N SER A 77 13.19 8.64 7.80
CA SER A 77 14.11 9.59 8.44
C SER A 77 13.45 10.50 9.47
N GLY A 78 12.12 10.41 9.65
CA GLY A 78 11.36 11.23 10.57
C GLY A 78 10.88 12.56 9.97
N ALA A 79 10.95 12.73 8.66
CA ALA A 79 10.45 13.92 7.97
C ALA A 79 8.98 13.76 7.57
N THR A 80 8.27 14.87 7.56
CA THR A 80 6.89 15.00 7.05
C THR A 80 6.88 15.01 5.53
N ILE A 81 5.85 14.44 4.92
CA ILE A 81 5.67 14.45 3.47
C ILE A 81 4.37 15.15 3.04
N GLN A 82 4.31 15.50 1.76
CA GLN A 82 3.12 16.03 1.08
C GLN A 82 2.56 14.96 0.14
N ARG A 83 1.68 14.08 0.66
CA ARG A 83 1.08 12.99 -0.12
C ARG A 83 0.12 13.54 -1.16
N PRO A 84 0.23 13.15 -2.45
CA PRO A 84 -0.77 13.53 -3.45
C PRO A 84 -2.14 12.94 -3.11
N ARG A 85 -3.19 13.68 -3.46
CA ARG A 85 -4.58 13.21 -3.39
C ARG A 85 -5.06 12.95 -4.82
N TYR A 86 -5.69 11.81 -5.06
CA TYR A 86 -6.14 11.39 -6.38
C TYR A 86 -7.66 11.22 -6.43
N ASP A 87 -8.27 11.88 -7.40
CA ASP A 87 -9.69 11.73 -7.72
C ASP A 87 -9.91 10.64 -8.77
N TYR A 88 -10.54 9.56 -8.37
CA TYR A 88 -10.83 8.41 -9.23
C TYR A 88 -11.97 8.65 -10.22
N ALA A 89 -12.78 9.70 -10.04
CA ALA A 89 -13.87 10.04 -10.96
C ALA A 89 -13.35 10.81 -12.16
N THR A 90 -12.47 11.79 -11.93
CA THR A 90 -11.91 12.65 -12.98
C THR A 90 -10.55 12.18 -13.49
N HIS A 91 -9.97 11.17 -12.85
CA HIS A 91 -8.61 10.69 -13.12
C HIS A 91 -7.54 11.81 -13.03
N ARG A 92 -7.62 12.63 -11.97
CA ARG A 92 -6.74 13.76 -11.73
C ARG A 92 -6.18 13.76 -10.31
N ARG A 93 -5.00 14.34 -10.12
CA ARG A 93 -4.56 14.75 -8.79
C ARG A 93 -5.24 16.04 -8.38
N HIS A 94 -5.59 16.15 -7.10
CA HIS A 94 -5.97 17.42 -6.51
C HIS A 94 -4.76 18.37 -6.47
N GLU A 95 -5.00 19.67 -6.52
CA GLU A 95 -3.95 20.68 -6.31
C GLU A 95 -3.40 20.64 -4.88
N GLU A 96 -4.28 20.33 -3.92
CA GLU A 96 -3.92 20.19 -2.52
C GLU A 96 -3.39 18.80 -2.21
N CYS A 97 -2.20 18.76 -1.58
CA CYS A 97 -1.63 17.54 -1.01
C CYS A 97 -2.09 17.35 0.44
N GLU A 98 -1.95 16.13 0.93
CA GLU A 98 -2.21 15.78 2.33
C GLU A 98 -0.88 15.71 3.10
N VAL A 99 -0.81 16.43 4.23
CA VAL A 99 0.36 16.39 5.12
C VAL A 99 0.34 15.09 5.91
N VAL A 100 1.36 14.26 5.73
CA VAL A 100 1.53 13.00 6.47
C VAL A 100 2.72 13.11 7.40
N GLN A 101 2.48 12.90 8.69
CA GLN A 101 3.51 12.89 9.72
C GLN A 101 4.20 11.53 9.81
N PRO A 102 5.44 11.46 10.31
CA PRO A 102 6.09 10.19 10.64
C PRO A 102 5.23 9.36 11.61
N ALA A 103 5.24 8.05 11.42
CA ALA A 103 4.45 7.12 12.24
C ALA A 103 5.33 5.93 12.70
N ASP A 104 4.89 5.22 13.74
CA ASP A 104 5.59 4.00 14.21
C ASP A 104 5.48 2.84 13.22
N ILE A 105 4.32 2.77 12.54
CA ILE A 105 3.99 1.72 11.58
C ILE A 105 3.47 2.39 10.30
N ILE A 106 4.01 1.99 9.16
CA ILE A 106 3.59 2.46 7.84
C ILE A 106 3.15 1.25 7.02
N PHE A 107 1.88 1.21 6.65
CA PHE A 107 1.41 0.30 5.61
C PHE A 107 1.51 0.98 4.25
N VAL A 108 2.07 0.27 3.27
CA VAL A 108 2.05 0.66 1.86
C VAL A 108 1.24 -0.39 1.12
N GLU A 109 0.03 -0.02 0.69
CA GLU A 109 -0.86 -0.96 0.04
C GLU A 109 -1.16 -0.58 -1.41
N GLY A 110 -1.20 -1.59 -2.27
CA GLY A 110 -1.52 -1.40 -3.68
C GLY A 110 -1.31 -2.66 -4.50
N ILE A 111 -1.82 -2.64 -5.73
CA ILE A 111 -1.74 -3.83 -6.59
C ILE A 111 -0.29 -4.15 -7.02
N LEU A 112 0.58 -3.14 -7.15
CA LEU A 112 1.94 -3.25 -7.69
C LEU A 112 3.06 -2.98 -6.67
N VAL A 113 2.74 -2.80 -5.38
CA VAL A 113 3.77 -2.41 -4.38
C VAL A 113 4.88 -3.45 -4.20
N LEU A 114 4.62 -4.72 -4.50
CA LEU A 114 5.64 -5.77 -4.50
C LEU A 114 6.27 -6.02 -5.88
N GLU A 115 5.77 -5.42 -6.94
CA GLU A 115 6.34 -5.51 -8.27
C GLU A 115 7.65 -4.71 -8.35
N ASN A 116 7.69 -3.51 -7.80
CA ASN A 116 8.83 -2.62 -7.84
C ASN A 116 9.93 -3.00 -6.84
N ALA A 117 11.17 -3.16 -7.30
CA ALA A 117 12.31 -3.58 -6.47
C ALA A 117 12.70 -2.52 -5.44
N GLU A 118 12.62 -1.23 -5.77
CA GLU A 118 13.01 -0.15 -4.87
C GLU A 118 12.01 -0.01 -3.71
N LEU A 119 10.72 -0.22 -3.96
CA LEU A 119 9.73 -0.29 -2.88
C LEU A 119 10.00 -1.48 -1.96
N ARG A 120 10.28 -2.67 -2.52
CA ARG A 120 10.57 -3.88 -1.71
C ARG A 120 11.76 -3.72 -0.77
N LYS A 121 12.79 -2.97 -1.15
CA LYS A 121 13.98 -2.69 -0.30
C LYS A 121 13.62 -1.89 0.97
N ARG A 122 12.53 -1.15 0.94
CA ARG A 122 12.08 -0.28 2.03
C ARG A 122 11.08 -0.96 2.98
N MET A 123 10.66 -2.18 2.63
CA MET A 123 9.65 -2.94 3.37
C MET A 123 10.30 -3.98 4.29
N ASP A 124 9.99 -3.91 5.57
CA ASP A 124 10.40 -4.89 6.57
C ASP A 124 9.58 -6.18 6.47
N ILE A 125 8.28 -6.03 6.21
CA ILE A 125 7.34 -7.14 6.04
C ILE A 125 6.63 -6.96 4.71
N ARG A 126 6.56 -8.03 3.93
CA ARG A 126 5.90 -8.06 2.62
C ARG A 126 4.79 -9.09 2.63
N LEU A 127 3.56 -8.63 2.42
CA LEU A 127 2.35 -9.43 2.45
C LEU A 127 1.71 -9.47 1.06
N TYR A 128 1.20 -10.62 0.67
CA TYR A 128 0.38 -10.76 -0.53
C TYR A 128 -0.99 -11.32 -0.15
N VAL A 129 -2.05 -10.59 -0.48
CA VAL A 129 -3.43 -10.99 -0.22
C VAL A 129 -3.95 -11.76 -1.42
N ASP A 130 -4.12 -13.07 -1.24
CA ASP A 130 -4.50 -14.01 -2.28
C ASP A 130 -5.97 -14.42 -2.12
N VAL A 131 -6.78 -14.04 -3.08
CA VAL A 131 -8.22 -14.31 -3.12
C VAL A 131 -8.58 -14.69 -4.55
N ASP A 132 -9.48 -15.63 -4.73
CA ASP A 132 -9.92 -16.12 -6.03
C ASP A 132 -10.44 -15.01 -6.93
N SER A 133 -10.26 -15.17 -8.23
CA SER A 133 -10.51 -14.12 -9.20
C SER A 133 -11.98 -13.72 -9.33
N ASP A 134 -12.89 -14.67 -9.17
CA ASP A 134 -14.34 -14.48 -9.18
C ASP A 134 -14.80 -13.66 -7.98
N GLU A 135 -14.34 -14.02 -6.77
CA GLU A 135 -14.64 -13.27 -5.55
C GLU A 135 -14.08 -11.85 -5.59
N ARG A 136 -12.83 -11.67 -6.07
CA ARG A 136 -12.25 -10.34 -6.27
C ARG A 136 -13.04 -9.51 -7.26
N PHE A 137 -13.51 -10.14 -8.37
CA PHE A 137 -14.32 -9.45 -9.38
C PHE A 137 -15.66 -9.03 -8.80
N ILE A 138 -16.36 -9.89 -8.06
CA ILE A 138 -17.63 -9.58 -7.40
C ILE A 138 -17.48 -8.40 -6.45
N ARG A 139 -16.42 -8.42 -5.60
CA ARG A 139 -16.13 -7.32 -4.66
C ARG A 139 -15.83 -6.01 -5.38
N ARG A 140 -15.02 -6.07 -6.46
CA ARG A 140 -14.72 -4.91 -7.32
C ARG A 140 -15.98 -4.36 -7.96
N LEU A 141 -16.80 -5.21 -8.58
CA LEU A 141 -18.04 -4.80 -9.24
C LEU A 141 -18.96 -4.05 -8.26
N ARG A 142 -19.21 -4.63 -7.09
CA ARG A 142 -20.03 -4.00 -6.05
C ARG A 142 -19.46 -2.67 -5.55
N ARG A 143 -18.15 -2.58 -5.37
CA ARG A 143 -17.48 -1.33 -4.94
C ARG A 143 -17.60 -0.25 -6.01
N ASP A 144 -17.25 -0.56 -7.26
CA ASP A 144 -17.14 0.43 -8.32
C ASP A 144 -18.51 0.93 -8.76
N THR A 145 -19.56 0.08 -8.73
CA THR A 145 -20.93 0.50 -9.00
C THR A 145 -21.53 1.34 -7.85
N ARG A 146 -21.32 0.93 -6.57
CA ARG A 146 -21.96 1.60 -5.43
C ARG A 146 -21.25 2.85 -4.97
N LYS A 147 -19.89 2.85 -5.00
CA LYS A 147 -19.08 3.93 -4.43
C LYS A 147 -18.46 4.87 -5.46
N ARG A 148 -18.29 4.41 -6.71
CA ARG A 148 -17.65 5.18 -7.78
C ARG A 148 -18.61 5.54 -8.92
N GLY A 149 -19.90 5.18 -8.82
CA GLY A 149 -20.93 5.54 -9.78
C GLY A 149 -20.78 4.93 -11.18
N ARG A 150 -19.95 3.88 -11.33
CA ARG A 150 -19.67 3.27 -12.63
C ARG A 150 -20.80 2.32 -13.06
N SER A 151 -21.04 2.22 -14.37
CA SER A 151 -21.96 1.21 -14.92
C SER A 151 -21.33 -0.19 -14.82
N ILE A 152 -22.19 -1.21 -14.74
CA ILE A 152 -21.78 -2.63 -14.71
C ILE A 152 -20.94 -2.95 -15.94
N ASP A 153 -21.41 -2.55 -17.14
CA ASP A 153 -20.71 -2.82 -18.39
C ASP A 153 -19.32 -2.18 -18.42
N SER A 154 -19.19 -0.92 -17.99
CA SER A 154 -17.90 -0.24 -17.89
C SER A 154 -16.91 -0.99 -16.96
N VAL A 155 -17.38 -1.54 -15.83
CA VAL A 155 -16.52 -2.30 -14.92
C VAL A 155 -16.11 -3.64 -15.53
N ILE A 156 -17.04 -4.33 -16.23
CA ILE A 156 -16.78 -5.60 -16.93
C ILE A 156 -15.75 -5.40 -18.04
N ASP A 157 -15.94 -4.38 -18.88
CA ASP A 157 -15.05 -4.10 -20.01
C ASP A 157 -13.63 -3.76 -19.52
N GLN A 158 -13.51 -2.89 -18.54
CA GLN A 158 -12.20 -2.58 -17.95
C GLN A 158 -11.55 -3.81 -17.31
N TYR A 159 -12.32 -4.66 -16.64
CA TYR A 159 -11.79 -5.89 -16.07
C TYR A 159 -11.20 -6.81 -17.13
N ARG A 160 -11.86 -6.94 -18.26
CA ARG A 160 -11.44 -7.80 -19.38
C ARG A 160 -10.23 -7.22 -20.14
N THR A 161 -10.25 -5.92 -20.38
CA THR A 161 -9.27 -5.24 -21.24
C THR A 161 -7.98 -4.86 -20.52
N THR A 162 -8.04 -4.47 -19.24
CA THR A 162 -6.86 -4.00 -18.50
C THR A 162 -6.61 -4.78 -17.21
N VAL A 163 -7.59 -4.86 -16.30
CA VAL A 163 -7.36 -5.37 -14.95
C VAL A 163 -6.88 -6.81 -14.93
N ARG A 164 -7.56 -7.71 -15.65
CA ARG A 164 -7.20 -9.13 -15.70
C ARG A 164 -5.85 -9.38 -16.40
N PRO A 165 -5.57 -8.81 -17.58
CA PRO A 165 -4.27 -8.94 -18.23
C PRO A 165 -3.13 -8.41 -17.36
N MET A 166 -3.27 -7.21 -16.78
CA MET A 166 -2.23 -6.62 -15.92
C MET A 166 -2.06 -7.40 -14.61
N HIS A 167 -3.14 -7.94 -14.05
CA HIS A 167 -3.03 -8.83 -12.91
C HIS A 167 -2.18 -10.06 -13.23
N GLN A 168 -2.39 -10.70 -14.37
CA GLN A 168 -1.63 -11.88 -14.79
C GLN A 168 -0.17 -11.54 -15.07
N GLN A 169 0.09 -10.39 -15.67
CA GLN A 169 1.42 -9.98 -16.09
C GLN A 169 2.29 -9.45 -14.94
N PHE A 170 1.73 -8.67 -14.02
CA PHE A 170 2.51 -7.93 -13.01
C PHE A 170 2.13 -8.31 -11.58
N VAL A 171 0.81 -8.34 -11.26
CA VAL A 171 0.36 -8.48 -9.88
C VAL A 171 0.58 -9.90 -9.36
N ALA A 172 0.05 -10.90 -10.06
CA ALA A 172 0.16 -12.30 -9.64
C ALA A 172 1.63 -12.78 -9.54
N PRO A 173 2.55 -12.46 -10.49
CA PRO A 173 3.96 -12.83 -10.36
C PRO A 173 4.66 -12.18 -9.16
N SER A 174 4.20 -11.02 -8.68
CA SER A 174 4.80 -10.34 -7.53
C SER A 174 4.60 -11.09 -6.20
N LYS A 175 3.67 -12.06 -6.16
CA LYS A 175 3.43 -12.96 -5.01
C LYS A 175 4.71 -13.65 -4.53
N ARG A 176 5.63 -13.99 -5.43
CA ARG A 176 6.92 -14.61 -5.09
C ARG A 176 7.84 -13.77 -4.19
N TYR A 177 7.59 -12.47 -4.10
CA TYR A 177 8.37 -11.55 -3.27
C TYR A 177 7.76 -11.33 -1.89
N ALA A 178 6.59 -11.91 -1.62
CA ALA A 178 5.95 -11.83 -0.32
C ALA A 178 6.66 -12.72 0.72
N HIS A 179 6.71 -12.27 1.96
CA HIS A 179 7.13 -13.08 3.10
C HIS A 179 5.98 -13.96 3.61
N VAL A 180 4.74 -13.46 3.47
CA VAL A 180 3.51 -14.17 3.87
C VAL A 180 2.44 -13.97 2.81
N ILE A 181 1.75 -15.05 2.46
CA ILE A 181 0.57 -15.04 1.60
C ILE A 181 -0.66 -15.22 2.51
N ILE A 182 -1.63 -14.31 2.38
CA ILE A 182 -2.84 -14.28 3.19
C ILE A 182 -4.02 -14.73 2.31
N PRO A 183 -4.54 -15.94 2.50
CA PRO A 183 -5.77 -16.36 1.85
C PRO A 183 -6.98 -15.64 2.45
N GLU A 184 -8.07 -15.50 1.68
CA GLU A 184 -9.36 -14.91 2.09
C GLU A 184 -9.34 -13.43 2.50
N GLY A 185 -8.18 -12.81 2.45
CA GLY A 185 -8.03 -11.39 2.76
C GLY A 185 -8.21 -11.07 4.25
N GLY A 186 -8.85 -9.92 4.55
CA GLY A 186 -9.03 -9.46 5.92
C GLY A 186 -9.96 -10.33 6.79
N HIS A 187 -10.63 -11.35 6.24
CA HIS A 187 -11.45 -12.27 7.01
C HIS A 187 -10.64 -13.36 7.73
N ASN A 188 -9.37 -13.55 7.35
CA ASN A 188 -8.48 -14.51 8.00
C ASN A 188 -7.93 -13.95 9.32
N ALA A 189 -8.68 -14.17 10.41
CA ALA A 189 -8.32 -13.67 11.74
C ALA A 189 -6.97 -14.21 12.22
N VAL A 190 -6.67 -15.49 11.94
CA VAL A 190 -5.39 -16.12 12.34
C VAL A 190 -4.21 -15.44 11.66
N ALA A 191 -4.31 -15.15 10.35
CA ALA A 191 -3.27 -14.45 9.65
C ALA A 191 -3.06 -13.00 10.19
N ILE A 192 -4.17 -12.30 10.51
CA ILE A 192 -4.10 -10.96 11.13
C ILE A 192 -3.38 -11.01 12.48
N ASP A 193 -3.67 -12.01 13.32
CA ASP A 193 -3.03 -12.18 14.63
C ASP A 193 -1.53 -12.48 14.51
N MET A 194 -1.16 -13.38 13.60
CA MET A 194 0.25 -13.71 13.32
C MET A 194 1.04 -12.48 12.81
N ILE A 195 0.45 -11.70 11.92
CA ILE A 195 1.06 -10.47 11.40
C ILE A 195 1.22 -9.45 12.54
N GLY A 196 0.19 -9.26 13.35
CA GLY A 196 0.25 -8.38 14.52
C GLY A 196 1.38 -8.77 15.49
N ALA A 197 1.51 -10.05 15.80
CA ALA A 197 2.59 -10.58 16.63
C ALA A 197 3.97 -10.31 16.03
N LYS A 198 4.14 -10.47 14.70
CA LYS A 198 5.41 -10.18 14.02
C LYS A 198 5.73 -8.70 14.00
N VAL A 199 4.76 -7.83 13.77
CA VAL A 199 4.95 -6.37 13.83
C VAL A 199 5.38 -5.95 15.24
N TYR A 200 4.74 -6.48 16.26
CA TYR A 200 5.11 -6.22 17.66
C TYR A 200 6.56 -6.64 17.96
N ASP A 201 6.99 -7.82 17.48
CA ASP A 201 8.34 -8.31 17.61
C ASP A 201 9.37 -7.35 16.97
N VAL A 202 9.12 -6.88 15.75
CA VAL A 202 10.00 -5.93 15.05
C VAL A 202 10.10 -4.60 15.82
N LEU A 203 8.96 -4.05 16.28
CA LEU A 203 8.93 -2.81 17.07
C LEU A 203 9.74 -2.95 18.36
N ARG A 204 9.58 -4.07 19.07
CA ARG A 204 10.30 -4.35 20.32
C ARG A 204 11.83 -4.41 20.13
N HIS A 205 12.27 -5.04 19.04
CA HIS A 205 13.71 -5.12 18.74
C HIS A 205 14.30 -3.74 18.42
N ARG A 206 13.58 -2.91 17.67
CA ARG A 206 14.01 -1.53 17.36
C ARG A 206 14.05 -0.62 18.58
N GLY A 207 13.13 -0.79 19.54
CA GLY A 207 13.15 -0.05 20.79
C GLY A 207 14.39 -0.34 21.64
N ARG A 208 14.78 -1.61 21.73
CA ARG A 208 15.97 -2.03 22.49
C ARG A 208 17.29 -1.55 21.87
N SER A 209 17.38 -1.51 20.55
CA SER A 209 18.59 -1.01 19.85
C SER A 209 18.82 0.49 20.11
N GLY A 210 17.76 1.28 20.28
CA GLY A 210 17.86 2.70 20.62
C GLY A 210 18.28 2.99 22.05
N GLU A 211 17.98 2.10 23.01
CA GLU A 211 18.38 2.27 24.41
C GLU A 211 19.87 1.94 24.64
N SER A 212 20.44 1.02 23.85
CA SER A 212 21.84 0.62 23.96
C SER A 212 22.81 1.71 23.45
N GLU A 213 22.41 2.57 22.53
CA GLU A 213 23.22 3.67 22.01
C GLU A 213 23.26 4.89 22.97
N VAL A 214 22.23 5.06 23.82
CA VAL A 214 22.15 6.20 24.76
C VAL A 214 22.99 5.96 26.00
N THR A 215 23.13 4.72 26.43
CA THR A 215 23.96 4.36 27.63
C THR A 215 25.47 4.33 27.38
N GLY A 216 25.91 4.31 26.11
CA GLY A 216 27.35 4.29 25.76
C GLY A 216 28.07 5.65 25.76
N ARG A 217 27.36 6.77 25.98
CA ARG A 217 27.95 8.13 25.94
C ARG A 217 28.14 8.83 27.28
N GLN A 218 27.97 8.17 28.40
CA GLN A 218 28.27 8.72 29.71
C GLN A 218 29.39 7.93 30.37
N GLY A 219 30.59 8.29 30.08
CA GLY A 219 31.75 7.75 30.79
C GLY A 219 33.06 7.93 30.05
N VAL A 220 33.58 9.15 30.04
CA VAL A 220 35.00 9.49 30.23
C VAL A 220 35.11 11.01 30.33
N SER A 221 35.32 11.51 31.48
CA SER A 221 36.12 12.74 31.67
C SER A 221 37.04 12.54 32.86
N PRO A 222 38.31 12.92 32.72
CA PRO A 222 39.36 12.69 33.70
C PRO A 222 39.24 13.58 34.93
#